data_e85789ec34e09ea53d8ca45ef7d803df
#
_entry.id   e85789ec34e09ea53d8ca45ef7d803df
#
_cell.length_a   1.000
_cell.length_b   1.000
_cell.length_c   1.000
_cell.angle_alpha   90.00
_cell.angle_beta   90.00
_cell.angle_gamma   90.00
#
_symmetry.space_group_name_H-M   'P 1'
#
loop_
_entity.id
_entity.type
_entity.pdbx_description
1 polymer ?
#
loop_
_entity_poly.entity_id
_entity_poly.type
_entity_poly.pdbx_seq_one_letter_code
_entity_poly.pdbx_strand_id
1 'polypeptide(L)'
;MARLTPTEVFDYLDWQARPPARGRDGERTVVPLRDYCGAAPATMNRRIAALRGLCEYAVLAGVRADNPVPAARRSTGARVRRGLLGHLGPGRPRGGGRLVRAPRRLPETLDPAEVATFVADLRTARDRAIALLMLLGGLRGGEVRCLRLSDVDMGLRRVRVVGKGDRQRIVPVDRMFFTELAAYLRSERPPGCRTPECFVVLRGPTAGGPLTEAGLRRVFRSHRATAGTPRVRPHRLRHTYGTQLAAAGIDLLVLRELMGHASPETTAGYVHLSAAALAAEYSAARARIDATC
;
A
#
# COMPACT_ATOMS: atom_id res chain seq x y z
N MET A 1 -7.90 -9.81 31.57
CA MET A 1 -6.68 -9.08 31.12
C MET A 1 -5.52 -9.24 32.12
N ALA A 2 -5.75 -9.18 33.42
CA ALA A 2 -4.67 -9.28 34.40
C ALA A 2 -3.88 -10.62 34.42
N ARG A 3 -4.41 -11.68 33.87
CA ARG A 3 -3.84 -13.05 33.93
C ARG A 3 -3.20 -13.56 32.64
N LEU A 4 -3.19 -12.78 31.54
CA LEU A 4 -2.59 -13.24 30.27
C LEU A 4 -1.08 -13.50 30.45
N THR A 5 -0.63 -14.70 30.10
CA THR A 5 0.77 -15.16 30.17
C THR A 5 1.43 -15.22 28.80
N PRO A 6 2.77 -15.23 28.73
CA PRO A 6 3.47 -15.45 27.46
C PRO A 6 3.10 -16.78 26.78
N THR A 7 2.86 -17.83 27.53
CA THR A 7 2.45 -19.15 27.00
C THR A 7 1.12 -19.04 26.26
N GLU A 8 0.11 -18.41 26.84
CA GLU A 8 -1.19 -18.20 26.21
C GLU A 8 -1.10 -17.36 24.92
N VAL A 9 -0.11 -16.46 24.83
CA VAL A 9 0.15 -15.73 23.56
C VAL A 9 0.66 -16.68 22.49
N PHE A 10 1.51 -17.65 22.80
CA PHE A 10 1.95 -18.68 21.85
C PHE A 10 0.81 -19.64 21.50
N ASP A 11 0.03 -20.09 22.48
CA ASP A 11 -1.16 -20.93 22.25
C ASP A 11 -2.16 -20.24 21.29
N TYR A 12 -2.34 -18.92 21.48
CA TYR A 12 -3.16 -18.12 20.57
C TYR A 12 -2.57 -18.05 19.15
N LEU A 13 -1.23 -17.98 18.98
CA LEU A 13 -0.58 -18.05 17.68
C LEU A 13 -0.79 -19.40 17.02
N ASP A 14 -0.63 -20.49 17.77
CA ASP A 14 -0.83 -21.86 17.30
C ASP A 14 -2.29 -22.11 16.92
N TRP A 15 -3.22 -21.60 17.72
CA TRP A 15 -4.65 -21.65 17.40
C TRP A 15 -4.95 -20.90 16.09
N GLN A 16 -4.36 -19.74 15.86
CA GLN A 16 -4.52 -19.01 14.61
C GLN A 16 -3.91 -19.73 13.39
N ALA A 17 -2.86 -20.50 13.58
CA ALA A 17 -2.21 -21.27 12.54
C ALA A 17 -3.02 -22.49 12.10
N ARG A 18 -3.92 -22.98 12.98
CA ARG A 18 -4.77 -24.14 12.69
C ARG A 18 -5.86 -23.76 11.70
N PRO A 19 -6.22 -24.64 10.77
CA PRO A 19 -7.41 -24.45 9.96
C PRO A 19 -8.65 -24.41 10.88
N PRO A 20 -9.69 -23.64 10.50
CA PRO A 20 -10.93 -23.60 11.31
C PRO A 20 -11.49 -25.02 11.46
N ALA A 21 -11.90 -25.37 12.66
CA ALA A 21 -12.59 -26.63 12.91
C ALA A 21 -13.85 -26.68 12.06
N ARG A 22 -14.12 -27.83 11.41
CA ARG A 22 -15.36 -28.04 10.66
C ARG A 22 -16.53 -27.81 11.61
N GLY A 23 -17.44 -26.90 11.24
CA GLY A 23 -18.68 -26.71 11.98
C GLY A 23 -19.45 -28.04 12.10
N ARG A 24 -20.09 -28.24 13.23
CA ARG A 24 -20.90 -29.43 13.52
C ARG A 24 -22.17 -29.55 12.68
N ASP A 25 -22.52 -28.51 11.93
CA ASP A 25 -23.71 -28.47 11.10
C ASP A 25 -23.37 -29.00 9.70
N GLY A 26 -24.03 -30.12 9.36
CA GLY A 26 -23.76 -30.99 8.25
C GLY A 26 -23.91 -30.47 6.80
N GLU A 27 -23.82 -29.19 6.55
CA GLU A 27 -23.70 -28.62 5.23
C GLU A 27 -22.25 -28.73 4.72
N ARG A 28 -22.04 -29.73 3.86
CA ARG A 28 -20.81 -29.94 3.10
C ARG A 28 -20.65 -28.85 2.04
N THR A 29 -20.24 -27.67 2.44
CA THR A 29 -19.59 -26.78 1.49
C THR A 29 -18.22 -27.37 1.20
N VAL A 30 -18.06 -27.96 0.02
CA VAL A 30 -16.78 -28.51 -0.44
C VAL A 30 -15.84 -27.33 -0.69
N VAL A 31 -15.10 -26.93 0.35
CA VAL A 31 -14.02 -25.96 0.22
C VAL A 31 -12.78 -26.74 -0.22
N PRO A 32 -12.14 -26.39 -1.34
CA PRO A 32 -10.95 -27.08 -1.82
C PRO A 32 -9.87 -27.12 -0.73
N LEU A 33 -9.13 -28.22 -0.63
CA LEU A 33 -8.08 -28.46 0.37
C LEU A 33 -7.00 -27.35 0.38
N ARG A 34 -6.85 -26.60 -0.72
CA ARG A 34 -5.94 -25.46 -0.87
C ARG A 34 -6.34 -24.23 -0.05
N ASP A 35 -7.59 -24.10 0.36
CA ASP A 35 -8.13 -22.93 1.05
C ASP A 35 -8.20 -23.15 2.59
N TYR A 36 -7.79 -24.29 3.08
CA TYR A 36 -7.74 -24.65 4.50
C TYR A 36 -6.40 -24.23 5.15
N CYS A 37 -5.99 -23.02 4.93
CA CYS A 37 -4.89 -22.44 5.69
C CYS A 37 -5.45 -21.65 6.88
N GLY A 38 -4.85 -21.81 8.04
CA GLY A 38 -5.04 -20.91 9.18
C GLY A 38 -4.75 -19.45 8.80
N ALA A 39 -4.81 -18.53 9.75
CA ALA A 39 -4.57 -17.13 9.48
C ALA A 39 -3.19 -16.89 8.84
N ALA A 40 -3.14 -16.08 7.78
CA ALA A 40 -1.88 -15.74 7.13
C ALA A 40 -0.90 -15.09 8.11
N PRO A 41 0.43 -15.33 8.00
CA PRO A 41 1.45 -14.78 8.89
C PRO A 41 1.36 -13.27 9.11
N ALA A 42 0.99 -12.51 8.06
CA ALA A 42 0.78 -11.07 8.17
C ALA A 42 -0.43 -10.71 9.05
N THR A 43 -1.49 -11.51 9.00
CA THR A 43 -2.69 -11.34 9.85
C THR A 43 -2.38 -11.68 11.29
N MET A 44 -1.66 -12.79 11.53
CA MET A 44 -1.21 -13.18 12.87
C MET A 44 -0.34 -12.11 13.50
N ASN A 45 0.68 -11.61 12.79
CA ASN A 45 1.54 -10.54 13.29
C ASN A 45 0.77 -9.24 13.58
N ARG A 46 -0.25 -8.90 12.79
CA ARG A 46 -1.10 -7.72 13.03
C ARG A 46 -1.92 -7.87 14.30
N ARG A 47 -2.51 -9.05 14.52
CA ARG A 47 -3.29 -9.35 15.72
C ARG A 47 -2.41 -9.32 16.98
N ILE A 48 -1.22 -9.90 16.90
CA ILE A 48 -0.24 -9.84 17.99
C ILE A 48 0.24 -8.41 18.28
N ALA A 49 0.43 -7.60 17.26
CA ALA A 49 0.78 -6.18 17.43
C ALA A 49 -0.34 -5.41 18.15
N ALA A 50 -1.60 -5.68 17.82
CA ALA A 50 -2.75 -5.10 18.52
C ALA A 50 -2.81 -5.55 19.98
N LEU A 51 -2.62 -6.86 20.25
CA LEU A 51 -2.56 -7.40 21.61
C LEU A 51 -1.42 -6.79 22.42
N ARG A 52 -0.23 -6.64 21.81
CA ARG A 52 0.92 -5.98 22.46
C ARG A 52 0.57 -4.54 22.83
N GLY A 53 0.01 -3.75 21.91
CA GLY A 53 -0.37 -2.36 22.18
C GLY A 53 -1.41 -2.25 23.29
N LEU A 54 -2.36 -3.18 23.37
CA LEU A 54 -3.33 -3.23 24.45
C LEU A 54 -2.67 -3.56 25.81
N CYS A 55 -1.74 -4.53 25.84
CA CYS A 55 -0.99 -4.86 27.05
C CYS A 55 -0.05 -3.72 27.46
N GLU A 56 0.59 -3.02 26.53
CA GLU A 56 1.39 -1.82 26.80
C GLU A 56 0.53 -0.72 27.44
N TYR A 57 -0.66 -0.49 26.92
CA TYR A 57 -1.61 0.45 27.52
C TYR A 57 -2.02 0.02 28.94
N ALA A 58 -2.28 -1.28 29.17
CA ALA A 58 -2.63 -1.79 30.48
C ALA A 58 -1.49 -1.63 31.52
N VAL A 59 -0.24 -1.72 31.07
CA VAL A 59 0.93 -1.42 31.92
C VAL A 59 0.98 0.07 32.26
N LEU A 60 0.80 0.94 31.27
CA LEU A 60 0.77 2.40 31.48
C LEU A 60 -0.38 2.83 32.40
N ALA A 61 -1.53 2.15 32.31
CA ALA A 61 -2.69 2.39 33.17
C ALA A 61 -2.58 1.77 34.55
N GLY A 62 -1.45 1.13 34.90
CA GLY A 62 -1.25 0.48 36.21
C GLY A 62 -2.05 -0.79 36.42
N VAL A 63 -2.74 -1.31 35.42
CA VAL A 63 -3.55 -2.55 35.49
C VAL A 63 -2.67 -3.80 35.47
N ARG A 64 -1.46 -3.70 34.94
CA ARG A 64 -0.47 -4.77 34.84
C ARG A 64 0.92 -4.26 35.17
N ALA A 65 1.76 -5.17 35.66
CA ALA A 65 3.16 -4.87 35.95
C ALA A 65 4.05 -4.99 34.67
N ASP A 66 3.68 -5.87 33.73
CA ASP A 66 4.49 -6.19 32.55
C ASP A 66 3.63 -6.47 31.31
N ASN A 67 4.28 -6.48 30.13
CA ASN A 67 3.66 -6.87 28.88
C ASN A 67 4.00 -8.34 28.57
N PRO A 68 3.01 -9.26 28.59
CA PRO A 68 3.23 -10.70 28.39
C PRO A 68 3.51 -11.06 26.92
N VAL A 69 3.32 -10.13 25.98
CA VAL A 69 3.56 -10.41 24.56
C VAL A 69 5.07 -10.40 24.30
N PRO A 70 5.68 -11.57 23.99
CA PRO A 70 7.12 -11.67 23.83
C PRO A 70 7.67 -10.68 22.81
N ALA A 71 8.80 -10.05 23.12
CA ALA A 71 9.54 -9.29 22.13
C ALA A 71 10.04 -10.25 21.05
N ALA A 72 9.77 -9.99 19.78
CA ALA A 72 10.32 -10.81 18.72
C ALA A 72 11.85 -10.74 18.75
N ARG A 73 12.51 -11.90 18.74
CA ARG A 73 13.96 -11.97 18.60
C ARG A 73 14.35 -11.29 17.28
N ARG A 74 15.16 -10.25 17.36
CA ARG A 74 15.85 -9.72 16.19
C ARG A 74 16.74 -10.85 15.67
N SER A 75 16.65 -11.19 14.38
CA SER A 75 17.67 -12.03 13.79
C SER A 75 19.01 -11.36 14.07
N THR A 76 19.96 -12.11 14.59
CA THR A 76 21.32 -11.65 14.97
C THR A 76 22.12 -11.02 13.81
N GLY A 77 21.57 -10.99 12.59
CA GLY A 77 22.11 -10.30 11.42
C GLY A 77 21.61 -8.87 11.20
N ALA A 78 20.64 -8.38 11.95
CA ALA A 78 20.27 -6.97 11.89
C ALA A 78 21.27 -6.16 12.73
N ARG A 79 22.45 -5.90 12.18
CA ARG A 79 23.35 -4.86 12.67
C ARG A 79 22.50 -3.61 12.88
N VAL A 80 22.53 -3.05 14.12
CA VAL A 80 22.06 -1.70 14.37
C VAL A 80 22.79 -0.84 13.32
N ARG A 81 22.09 -0.44 12.26
CA ARG A 81 22.65 0.50 11.30
C ARG A 81 22.79 1.82 12.04
N ARG A 82 23.97 2.02 12.63
CA ARG A 82 24.43 3.35 12.98
C ARG A 82 24.45 4.10 11.66
N GLY A 83 23.73 5.21 11.58
CA GLY A 83 23.86 6.11 10.43
C GLY A 83 25.32 6.47 10.20
N LEU A 84 25.66 6.97 9.02
CA LEU A 84 27.01 7.40 8.64
C LEU A 84 27.68 8.29 9.69
N LEU A 85 26.89 8.97 10.54
CA LEU A 85 27.28 9.84 11.65
C LEU A 85 26.99 9.17 13.01
N GLY A 86 27.40 7.95 13.20
CA GLY A 86 27.12 7.01 14.30
C GLY A 86 27.17 7.47 15.77
N HIS A 87 27.13 8.77 16.03
CA HIS A 87 27.20 9.39 17.37
C HIS A 87 25.98 10.19 17.79
N LEU A 88 24.93 10.22 16.98
CA LEU A 88 23.66 10.90 17.34
C LEU A 88 22.71 9.95 18.05
N GLY A 89 23.04 9.60 19.29
CA GLY A 89 22.17 9.01 20.28
C GLY A 89 21.72 7.56 20.05
N PRO A 90 21.32 6.84 21.12
CA PRO A 90 20.72 5.53 20.99
C PRO A 90 19.38 5.68 20.26
N GLY A 91 19.33 5.21 19.00
CA GLY A 91 18.06 5.14 18.27
C GLY A 91 17.03 4.42 19.13
N ARG A 92 15.88 5.04 19.40
CA ARG A 92 14.77 4.41 20.15
C ARG A 92 14.61 2.99 19.67
N PRO A 93 14.64 1.99 20.58
CA PRO A 93 14.38 0.63 20.20
C PRO A 93 12.98 0.61 19.58
N ARG A 94 12.90 0.36 18.27
CA ARG A 94 11.62 0.12 17.61
C ARG A 94 11.12 -1.22 18.16
N GLY A 95 10.33 -1.16 19.23
CA GLY A 95 9.63 -2.27 19.80
C GLY A 95 8.76 -2.92 18.73
N GLY A 96 8.77 -4.24 18.61
CA GLY A 96 7.84 -4.96 17.77
C GLY A 96 8.47 -5.65 16.55
N GLY A 97 9.42 -6.57 16.78
CA GLY A 97 9.75 -7.58 15.77
C GLY A 97 8.53 -8.46 15.46
N ARG A 98 8.50 -9.11 14.29
CA ARG A 98 7.45 -10.08 13.91
C ARG A 98 7.71 -11.39 14.64
N LEU A 99 6.73 -11.92 15.37
CA LEU A 99 6.83 -13.24 16.00
C LEU A 99 6.67 -14.38 14.99
N VAL A 100 5.84 -14.16 13.97
CA VAL A 100 5.63 -15.14 12.91
C VAL A 100 6.42 -14.73 11.67
N ARG A 101 7.26 -15.65 11.19
CA ARG A 101 8.04 -15.44 9.96
C ARG A 101 7.09 -15.40 8.76
N ALA A 102 7.05 -14.28 8.08
CA ALA A 102 6.32 -14.14 6.82
C ALA A 102 7.31 -14.22 5.65
N PRO A 103 7.06 -15.05 4.64
CA PRO A 103 7.89 -15.07 3.46
C PRO A 103 7.85 -13.68 2.79
N ARG A 104 9.01 -13.17 2.40
CA ARG A 104 9.09 -11.98 1.55
C ARG A 104 8.60 -12.37 0.17
N ARG A 105 7.33 -12.09 -0.10
CA ARG A 105 6.83 -12.15 -1.47
C ARG A 105 7.27 -10.88 -2.19
N LEU A 106 7.87 -11.06 -3.34
CA LEU A 106 8.18 -9.95 -4.23
C LEU A 106 6.85 -9.30 -4.68
N PRO A 107 6.77 -7.97 -4.75
CA PRO A 107 5.60 -7.33 -5.31
C PRO A 107 5.46 -7.77 -6.78
N GLU A 108 4.39 -8.48 -7.11
CA GLU A 108 4.07 -8.80 -8.48
C GLU A 108 3.51 -7.57 -9.17
N THR A 109 4.10 -7.16 -10.29
CA THR A 109 3.53 -6.18 -11.21
C THR A 109 2.28 -6.76 -11.89
N LEU A 110 1.36 -5.87 -12.25
CA LEU A 110 0.25 -6.25 -13.13
C LEU A 110 0.75 -6.35 -14.56
N ASP A 111 0.21 -7.30 -15.29
CA ASP A 111 0.40 -7.40 -16.74
C ASP A 111 -0.19 -6.14 -17.40
N PRO A 112 0.52 -5.48 -18.33
CA PRO A 112 -0.01 -4.35 -19.09
C PRO A 112 -1.34 -4.66 -19.79
N ALA A 113 -1.49 -5.85 -20.35
CA ALA A 113 -2.73 -6.28 -20.99
C ALA A 113 -3.90 -6.40 -19.98
N GLU A 114 -3.65 -6.95 -18.79
CA GLU A 114 -4.64 -7.03 -17.71
C GLU A 114 -5.07 -5.63 -17.25
N VAL A 115 -4.14 -4.69 -17.15
CA VAL A 115 -4.42 -3.30 -16.81
C VAL A 115 -5.23 -2.61 -17.91
N ALA A 116 -4.86 -2.77 -19.17
CA ALA A 116 -5.58 -2.19 -20.31
C ALA A 116 -7.03 -2.71 -20.35
N THR A 117 -7.23 -4.03 -20.21
CA THR A 117 -8.55 -4.64 -20.17
C THR A 117 -9.39 -4.09 -19.03
N PHE A 118 -8.82 -3.93 -17.83
CA PHE A 118 -9.50 -3.35 -16.70
C PHE A 118 -9.92 -1.89 -16.95
N VAL A 119 -8.99 -1.07 -17.45
CA VAL A 119 -9.26 0.36 -17.74
C VAL A 119 -10.33 0.51 -18.81
N ALA A 120 -10.33 -0.34 -19.83
CA ALA A 120 -11.34 -0.36 -20.90
C ALA A 120 -12.75 -0.72 -20.38
N ASP A 121 -12.87 -1.58 -19.37
CA ASP A 121 -14.14 -1.94 -18.75
C ASP A 121 -14.73 -0.82 -17.86
N LEU A 122 -13.93 0.15 -17.45
CA LEU A 122 -14.40 1.26 -16.61
C LEU A 122 -15.35 2.17 -17.39
N ARG A 123 -16.61 2.19 -16.98
CA ARG A 123 -17.71 2.84 -17.73
C ARG A 123 -17.72 4.35 -17.65
N THR A 124 -17.15 4.93 -16.58
CA THR A 124 -17.18 6.37 -16.35
C THR A 124 -15.78 6.98 -16.46
N ALA A 125 -15.71 8.21 -16.98
CA ALA A 125 -14.48 8.98 -17.01
C ALA A 125 -13.92 9.23 -15.61
N ARG A 126 -14.80 9.38 -14.61
CA ARG A 126 -14.44 9.44 -13.19
C ARG A 126 -13.62 8.20 -12.78
N ASP A 127 -14.12 6.99 -13.08
CA ASP A 127 -13.49 5.75 -12.61
C ASP A 127 -12.19 5.49 -13.37
N ARG A 128 -12.12 5.86 -14.68
CA ARG A 128 -10.88 5.84 -15.45
C ARG A 128 -9.85 6.82 -14.91
N ALA A 129 -10.25 8.06 -14.62
CA ALA A 129 -9.35 9.04 -14.00
C ALA A 129 -8.80 8.55 -12.64
N ILE A 130 -9.63 7.93 -11.80
CA ILE A 130 -9.22 7.33 -10.52
C ILE A 130 -8.17 6.23 -10.75
N ALA A 131 -8.42 5.30 -11.66
CA ALA A 131 -7.50 4.21 -11.95
C ALA A 131 -6.17 4.72 -12.54
N LEU A 132 -6.23 5.66 -13.48
CA LEU A 132 -5.05 6.29 -14.07
C LEU A 132 -4.23 7.08 -13.06
N LEU A 133 -4.86 7.78 -12.13
CA LEU A 133 -4.16 8.51 -11.08
C LEU A 133 -3.38 7.56 -10.13
N MET A 134 -3.90 6.36 -9.90
CA MET A 134 -3.20 5.34 -9.13
C MET A 134 -2.07 4.66 -9.94
N LEU A 135 -2.30 4.45 -11.23
CA LEU A 135 -1.37 3.78 -12.13
C LEU A 135 -0.23 4.69 -12.59
N LEU A 136 -0.52 5.95 -12.91
CA LEU A 136 0.43 6.90 -13.53
C LEU A 136 0.96 7.95 -12.55
N GLY A 137 0.29 8.14 -11.41
CA GLY A 137 0.71 9.04 -10.34
C GLY A 137 1.07 8.31 -9.04
N GLY A 138 0.80 7.00 -8.95
CA GLY A 138 1.14 6.19 -7.80
C GLY A 138 0.42 6.58 -6.49
N LEU A 139 -0.72 7.26 -6.55
CA LEU A 139 -1.45 7.69 -5.37
C LEU A 139 -2.09 6.51 -4.62
N ARG A 140 -2.19 6.65 -3.29
CA ARG A 140 -2.93 5.71 -2.45
C ARG A 140 -4.44 5.97 -2.58
N GLY A 141 -5.27 4.95 -2.37
CA GLY A 141 -6.72 5.09 -2.42
C GLY A 141 -7.27 6.17 -1.48
N GLY A 142 -6.68 6.35 -0.30
CA GLY A 142 -7.01 7.45 0.61
C GLY A 142 -6.62 8.82 0.04
N GLU A 143 -5.45 8.94 -0.54
CA GLU A 143 -4.96 10.18 -1.17
C GLU A 143 -5.86 10.58 -2.36
N VAL A 144 -6.25 9.60 -3.19
CA VAL A 144 -7.18 9.85 -4.32
C VAL A 144 -8.55 10.36 -3.84
N ARG A 145 -9.07 9.79 -2.75
CA ARG A 145 -10.37 10.21 -2.20
C ARG A 145 -10.34 11.61 -1.58
N CYS A 146 -9.23 11.98 -0.96
CA CYS A 146 -9.04 13.27 -0.31
C CYS A 146 -8.48 14.34 -1.23
N LEU A 147 -8.17 14.03 -2.50
CA LEU A 147 -7.70 14.99 -3.48
C LEU A 147 -8.77 16.04 -3.76
N ARG A 148 -8.44 17.32 -3.64
CA ARG A 148 -9.34 18.44 -3.92
C ARG A 148 -9.15 18.94 -5.35
N LEU A 149 -10.17 19.59 -5.89
CA LEU A 149 -10.07 20.25 -7.20
C LEU A 149 -8.97 21.31 -7.21
N SER A 150 -8.79 22.04 -6.12
CA SER A 150 -7.71 23.04 -5.94
C SER A 150 -6.30 22.44 -5.90
N ASP A 151 -6.18 21.12 -5.74
CA ASP A 151 -4.89 20.42 -5.71
C ASP A 151 -4.45 19.94 -7.11
N VAL A 152 -5.30 20.13 -8.13
CA VAL A 152 -5.05 19.68 -9.50
C VAL A 152 -4.62 20.86 -10.36
N ASP A 153 -3.41 20.82 -10.84
CA ASP A 153 -2.86 21.79 -11.81
C ASP A 153 -2.91 21.16 -13.21
N MET A 154 -3.96 21.53 -13.96
CA MET A 154 -4.17 21.02 -15.34
C MET A 154 -3.09 21.52 -16.31
N GLY A 155 -2.63 22.76 -16.12
CA GLY A 155 -1.64 23.40 -17.01
C GLY A 155 -0.27 22.77 -16.88
N LEU A 156 0.20 22.57 -15.66
CA LEU A 156 1.49 21.95 -15.37
C LEU A 156 1.43 20.41 -15.23
N ARG A 157 0.26 19.83 -15.44
CA ARG A 157 0.01 18.37 -15.39
C ARG A 157 0.57 17.74 -14.11
N ARG A 158 0.20 18.30 -12.98
CA ARG A 158 0.64 17.83 -11.66
C ARG A 158 -0.49 17.87 -10.64
N VAL A 159 -0.35 17.08 -9.60
CA VAL A 159 -1.28 17.07 -8.46
C VAL A 159 -0.51 17.27 -7.16
N ARG A 160 -1.08 18.06 -6.25
CA ARG A 160 -0.58 18.21 -4.89
C ARG A 160 -1.26 17.14 -4.02
N VAL A 161 -0.47 16.34 -3.34
CA VAL A 161 -0.95 15.23 -2.52
C VAL A 161 -0.56 15.44 -1.07
N VAL A 162 -1.52 15.39 -0.18
CA VAL A 162 -1.30 15.43 1.27
C VAL A 162 -1.26 13.99 1.80
N GLY A 163 -0.13 13.60 2.35
CA GLY A 163 0.12 12.27 2.90
C GLY A 163 -0.07 12.20 4.42
N LYS A 164 0.28 11.05 5.00
CA LYS A 164 0.24 10.86 6.46
C LYS A 164 1.17 11.85 7.18
N GLY A 165 0.64 12.51 8.21
CA GLY A 165 1.39 13.51 8.99
C GLY A 165 1.53 14.85 8.27
N ASP A 166 0.54 15.19 7.44
CA ASP A 166 0.42 16.46 6.69
C ASP A 166 1.59 16.76 5.74
N ARG A 167 2.33 15.73 5.35
CA ARG A 167 3.42 15.88 4.39
C ARG A 167 2.84 16.05 2.99
N GLN A 168 3.13 17.19 2.40
CA GLN A 168 2.73 17.52 1.04
C GLN A 168 3.82 17.11 0.05
N ARG A 169 3.39 16.64 -1.12
CA ARG A 169 4.25 16.39 -2.27
C ARG A 169 3.55 16.75 -3.57
N ILE A 170 4.31 17.11 -4.56
CA ILE A 170 3.82 17.36 -5.91
C ILE A 170 4.15 16.13 -6.77
N VAL A 171 3.15 15.59 -7.43
CA VAL A 171 3.28 14.43 -8.29
C VAL A 171 2.94 14.82 -9.72
N PRO A 172 3.90 14.76 -10.66
CA PRO A 172 3.59 14.86 -12.08
C PRO A 172 2.78 13.64 -12.51
N VAL A 173 1.79 13.85 -13.37
CA VAL A 173 0.93 12.78 -13.87
C VAL A 173 0.81 12.89 -15.38
N ASP A 174 0.67 11.74 -16.05
CA ASP A 174 0.52 11.66 -17.49
C ASP A 174 -0.75 12.36 -17.99
N ARG A 175 -0.69 12.86 -19.22
CA ARG A 175 -1.79 13.56 -19.91
C ARG A 175 -3.10 12.76 -19.92
N MET A 176 -3.02 11.44 -20.02
CA MET A 176 -4.21 10.58 -20.05
C MET A 176 -5.12 10.78 -18.85
N PHE A 177 -4.55 10.95 -17.66
CA PHE A 177 -5.31 11.27 -16.45
C PHE A 177 -6.10 12.58 -16.60
N PHE A 178 -5.47 13.63 -17.09
CA PHE A 178 -6.09 14.95 -17.23
C PHE A 178 -7.17 14.96 -18.31
N THR A 179 -7.02 14.17 -19.36
CA THR A 179 -8.06 13.98 -20.39
C THR A 179 -9.30 13.36 -19.79
N GLU A 180 -9.17 12.28 -19.03
CA GLU A 180 -10.31 11.63 -18.36
C GLU A 180 -10.90 12.51 -17.25
N LEU A 181 -10.06 13.22 -16.51
CA LEU A 181 -10.52 14.17 -15.51
C LEU A 181 -11.36 15.29 -16.13
N ALA A 182 -10.91 15.87 -17.24
CA ALA A 182 -11.66 16.91 -17.95
C ALA A 182 -12.99 16.39 -18.49
N ALA A 183 -13.03 15.17 -19.04
CA ALA A 183 -14.27 14.54 -19.46
C ALA A 183 -15.24 14.33 -18.27
N TYR A 184 -14.75 13.81 -17.16
CA TYR A 184 -15.54 13.65 -15.93
C TYR A 184 -16.12 14.98 -15.44
N LEU A 185 -15.29 16.01 -15.34
CA LEU A 185 -15.73 17.32 -14.81
C LEU A 185 -16.79 17.99 -15.71
N ARG A 186 -16.71 17.79 -17.02
CA ARG A 186 -17.66 18.38 -17.98
C ARG A 186 -18.99 17.65 -18.05
N SER A 187 -18.99 16.32 -17.96
CA SER A 187 -20.17 15.53 -18.34
C SER A 187 -20.71 14.61 -17.27
N GLU A 188 -19.95 14.31 -16.23
CA GLU A 188 -20.36 13.31 -15.23
C GLU A 188 -20.48 13.87 -13.82
N ARG A 189 -19.69 14.88 -13.47
CA ARG A 189 -19.75 15.50 -12.14
C ARG A 189 -21.11 16.22 -11.99
N PRO A 190 -21.88 15.93 -10.92
CA PRO A 190 -23.19 16.53 -10.73
C PRO A 190 -23.12 18.06 -10.77
N PRO A 191 -24.00 18.73 -11.54
CA PRO A 191 -24.02 20.18 -11.61
C PRO A 191 -24.34 20.78 -10.23
N GLY A 192 -23.72 21.90 -9.90
CA GLY A 192 -23.89 22.55 -8.60
C GLY A 192 -23.25 21.84 -7.41
N CYS A 193 -22.48 20.78 -7.65
CA CYS A 193 -21.75 20.06 -6.59
C CYS A 193 -20.73 20.97 -5.88
N ARG A 194 -20.95 21.26 -4.61
CA ARG A 194 -20.08 22.09 -3.76
C ARG A 194 -18.98 21.34 -3.03
N THR A 195 -18.95 20.02 -3.15
CA THR A 195 -17.94 19.16 -2.53
C THR A 195 -16.55 19.53 -3.05
N PRO A 196 -15.59 19.89 -2.20
CA PRO A 196 -14.26 20.32 -2.63
C PRO A 196 -13.40 19.17 -3.18
N GLU A 197 -13.73 17.93 -2.83
CA GLU A 197 -13.04 16.75 -3.31
C GLU A 197 -13.22 16.59 -4.81
N CYS A 198 -12.13 16.19 -5.47
CA CYS A 198 -12.08 16.00 -6.91
C CYS A 198 -13.09 14.93 -7.36
N PHE A 199 -13.13 13.79 -6.66
CA PHE A 199 -13.97 12.65 -7.01
C PHE A 199 -15.18 12.52 -6.07
N VAL A 200 -16.37 12.56 -6.64
CA VAL A 200 -17.63 12.48 -5.89
C VAL A 200 -18.48 11.29 -6.31
N VAL A 201 -19.49 10.98 -5.52
CA VAL A 201 -20.51 9.98 -5.85
C VAL A 201 -21.36 10.50 -7.01
N LEU A 202 -21.53 9.70 -8.07
CA LEU A 202 -22.24 10.14 -9.29
C LEU A 202 -23.77 9.95 -9.21
N ARG A 203 -24.23 8.93 -8.51
CA ARG A 203 -25.64 8.51 -8.52
C ARG A 203 -26.13 8.08 -7.13
N GLY A 204 -27.41 8.15 -6.93
CA GLY A 204 -28.09 7.73 -5.70
C GLY A 204 -28.26 8.86 -4.68
N PRO A 205 -28.76 8.56 -3.47
CA PRO A 205 -29.11 9.56 -2.46
C PRO A 205 -27.93 10.44 -2.00
N THR A 206 -26.70 9.98 -2.18
CA THR A 206 -25.48 10.71 -1.79
C THR A 206 -24.73 11.28 -3.00
N ALA A 207 -25.41 11.42 -4.16
CA ALA A 207 -24.79 12.02 -5.36
C ALA A 207 -24.25 13.42 -5.04
N GLY A 208 -23.06 13.72 -5.56
CA GLY A 208 -22.33 14.97 -5.25
C GLY A 208 -21.56 14.94 -3.94
N GLY A 209 -21.80 13.98 -3.05
CA GLY A 209 -21.00 13.80 -1.84
C GLY A 209 -19.62 13.17 -2.10
N PRO A 210 -18.68 13.26 -1.13
CA PRO A 210 -17.33 12.74 -1.30
C PRO A 210 -17.31 11.23 -1.51
N LEU A 211 -16.40 10.75 -2.36
CA LEU A 211 -16.22 9.32 -2.61
C LEU A 211 -15.70 8.60 -1.36
N THR A 212 -16.48 7.67 -0.83
CA THR A 212 -16.09 6.88 0.36
C THR A 212 -15.12 5.77 0.01
N GLU A 213 -14.44 5.21 1.02
CA GLU A 213 -13.57 4.04 0.83
C GLU A 213 -14.36 2.81 0.34
N ALA A 214 -15.56 2.62 0.86
CA ALA A 214 -16.47 1.55 0.41
C ALA A 214 -16.88 1.75 -1.05
N GLY A 215 -17.17 3.00 -1.45
CA GLY A 215 -17.46 3.37 -2.83
C GLY A 215 -16.31 3.07 -3.77
N LEU A 216 -15.09 3.49 -3.43
CA LEU A 216 -13.89 3.18 -4.20
C LEU A 216 -13.65 1.66 -4.33
N ARG A 217 -13.76 0.93 -3.21
CA ARG A 217 -13.63 -0.54 -3.23
C ARG A 217 -14.71 -1.21 -4.09
N ARG A 218 -15.93 -0.67 -4.10
CA ARG A 218 -17.03 -1.18 -4.93
C ARG A 218 -16.73 -1.01 -6.41
N VAL A 219 -16.23 0.15 -6.85
CA VAL A 219 -15.81 0.39 -8.24
C VAL A 219 -14.82 -0.68 -8.68
N PHE A 220 -13.71 -0.84 -7.96
CA PHE A 220 -12.70 -1.85 -8.31
C PHE A 220 -13.24 -3.28 -8.26
N ARG A 221 -14.09 -3.61 -7.30
CA ARG A 221 -14.65 -4.97 -7.16
C ARG A 221 -15.58 -5.30 -8.32
N SER A 222 -16.46 -4.37 -8.69
CA SER A 222 -17.41 -4.56 -9.79
C SER A 222 -16.68 -4.77 -11.10
N HIS A 223 -15.82 -3.82 -11.48
CA HIS A 223 -15.12 -3.88 -12.77
C HIS A 223 -14.11 -5.02 -12.89
N ARG A 224 -13.47 -5.46 -11.79
CA ARG A 224 -12.65 -6.68 -11.82
C ARG A 224 -13.44 -7.93 -12.16
N ALA A 225 -14.67 -8.01 -11.67
CA ALA A 225 -15.52 -9.18 -11.93
C ALA A 225 -15.96 -9.20 -13.39
N THR A 226 -16.37 -8.03 -13.96
CA THR A 226 -16.80 -7.94 -15.36
C THR A 226 -15.65 -8.08 -16.35
N ALA A 227 -14.52 -7.46 -16.08
CA ALA A 227 -13.33 -7.51 -16.94
C ALA A 227 -12.52 -8.81 -16.84
N GLY A 228 -12.85 -9.73 -15.92
CA GLY A 228 -12.05 -10.93 -15.70
C GLY A 228 -10.62 -10.66 -15.20
N THR A 229 -10.40 -9.54 -14.50
CA THR A 229 -9.08 -9.09 -14.03
C THR A 229 -8.94 -9.14 -12.50
N PRO A 230 -8.95 -10.31 -11.85
CA PRO A 230 -9.08 -10.47 -10.39
C PRO A 230 -7.91 -9.85 -9.62
N ARG A 231 -6.78 -9.65 -10.27
CA ARG A 231 -5.55 -9.13 -9.66
C ARG A 231 -5.53 -7.60 -9.57
N VAL A 232 -6.28 -6.88 -10.40
CA VAL A 232 -6.28 -5.42 -10.43
C VAL A 232 -6.96 -4.85 -9.18
N ARG A 233 -6.18 -4.21 -8.34
CA ARG A 233 -6.60 -3.56 -7.08
C ARG A 233 -5.86 -2.23 -6.92
N PRO A 234 -6.41 -1.26 -6.16
CA PRO A 234 -5.76 0.03 -5.93
C PRO A 234 -4.28 -0.07 -5.57
N HIS A 235 -3.95 -0.92 -4.60
CA HIS A 235 -2.55 -1.13 -4.20
C HIS A 235 -1.67 -1.73 -5.30
N ARG A 236 -2.24 -2.61 -6.13
CA ARG A 236 -1.50 -3.23 -7.23
C ARG A 236 -1.18 -2.22 -8.33
N LEU A 237 -2.11 -1.34 -8.70
CA LEU A 237 -1.85 -0.25 -9.65
C LEU A 237 -0.70 0.64 -9.19
N ARG A 238 -0.74 1.07 -7.93
CA ARG A 238 0.36 1.83 -7.35
C ARG A 238 1.68 1.05 -7.28
N HIS A 239 1.65 -0.26 -6.99
CA HIS A 239 2.84 -1.10 -7.06
C HIS A 239 3.40 -1.17 -8.47
N THR A 240 2.54 -1.35 -9.47
CA THR A 240 2.92 -1.35 -10.88
C THR A 240 3.62 -0.04 -11.26
N TYR A 241 3.08 1.13 -10.86
CA TYR A 241 3.75 2.42 -11.02
C TYR A 241 5.17 2.44 -10.43
N GLY A 242 5.31 2.04 -9.16
CA GLY A 242 6.62 2.03 -8.50
C GLY A 242 7.63 1.10 -9.16
N THR A 243 7.18 -0.10 -9.58
CA THR A 243 8.06 -1.08 -10.23
C THR A 243 8.43 -0.67 -11.65
N GLN A 244 7.50 -0.10 -12.41
CA GLN A 244 7.78 0.40 -13.77
C GLN A 244 8.81 1.53 -13.75
N LEU A 245 8.65 2.51 -12.85
CA LEU A 245 9.63 3.58 -12.71
C LEU A 245 10.99 3.07 -12.24
N ALA A 246 11.01 2.14 -11.27
CA ALA A 246 12.26 1.54 -10.82
C ALA A 246 12.96 0.75 -11.95
N ALA A 247 12.19 0.00 -12.76
CA ALA A 247 12.71 -0.71 -13.93
C ALA A 247 13.21 0.23 -15.03
N ALA A 248 12.61 1.42 -15.14
CA ALA A 248 13.06 2.48 -16.05
C ALA A 248 14.28 3.27 -15.52
N GLY A 249 14.84 2.89 -14.37
CA GLY A 249 16.07 3.49 -13.84
C GLY A 249 15.89 4.83 -13.13
N ILE A 250 14.68 5.16 -12.64
CA ILE A 250 14.48 6.38 -11.85
C ILE A 250 15.30 6.32 -10.56
N ASP A 251 15.86 7.45 -10.15
CA ASP A 251 16.55 7.55 -8.86
C ASP A 251 15.62 7.15 -7.70
N LEU A 252 16.15 6.37 -6.75
CA LEU A 252 15.37 5.83 -5.63
C LEU A 252 14.88 6.90 -4.65
N LEU A 253 15.62 7.99 -4.51
CA LEU A 253 15.20 9.10 -3.65
C LEU A 253 14.04 9.85 -4.31
N VAL A 254 14.11 10.03 -5.63
CA VAL A 254 13.02 10.61 -6.42
C VAL A 254 11.79 9.70 -6.36
N LEU A 255 11.94 8.39 -6.58
CA LEU A 255 10.83 7.43 -6.47
C LEU A 255 10.21 7.44 -5.07
N ARG A 256 11.02 7.49 -4.01
CA ARG A 256 10.56 7.60 -2.62
C ARG A 256 9.70 8.83 -2.41
N GLU A 257 10.14 9.98 -2.93
CA GLU A 257 9.43 11.24 -2.82
C GLU A 257 8.10 11.18 -3.57
N LEU A 258 8.09 10.76 -4.83
CA LEU A 258 6.88 10.59 -5.64
C LEU A 258 5.86 9.67 -4.98
N MET A 259 6.32 8.57 -4.40
CA MET A 259 5.44 7.62 -3.71
C MET A 259 5.09 8.04 -2.28
N GLY A 260 5.75 9.04 -1.69
CA GLY A 260 5.53 9.45 -0.31
C GLY A 260 5.77 8.30 0.68
N HIS A 261 6.91 7.62 0.56
CA HIS A 261 7.32 6.59 1.49
C HIS A 261 8.09 7.20 2.66
N ALA A 262 7.60 6.94 3.89
CA ALA A 262 8.25 7.42 5.10
C ALA A 262 9.59 6.71 5.38
N SER A 263 9.76 5.47 4.85
CA SER A 263 10.95 4.65 5.05
C SER A 263 11.60 4.27 3.70
N PRO A 264 12.93 4.42 3.56
CA PRO A 264 13.66 4.00 2.37
C PRO A 264 13.52 2.50 2.08
N GLU A 265 13.37 1.67 3.12
CA GLU A 265 13.22 0.21 2.97
C GLU A 265 11.95 -0.15 2.18
N THR A 266 10.92 0.68 2.25
CA THR A 266 9.69 0.48 1.48
C THR A 266 9.94 0.70 -0.01
N THR A 267 10.79 1.66 -0.37
CA THR A 267 11.16 1.95 -1.76
C THR A 267 12.16 0.93 -2.29
N ALA A 268 13.12 0.51 -1.48
CA ALA A 268 14.10 -0.53 -1.84
C ALA A 268 13.45 -1.87 -2.23
N GLY A 269 12.21 -2.12 -1.80
CA GLY A 269 11.43 -3.30 -2.21
C GLY A 269 11.04 -3.31 -3.69
N TYR A 270 11.15 -2.20 -4.40
CA TYR A 270 10.90 -2.10 -5.85
C TYR A 270 12.15 -2.34 -6.69
N VAL A 271 13.34 -2.34 -6.07
CA VAL A 271 14.61 -2.53 -6.77
C VAL A 271 15.02 -3.97 -6.67
N HIS A 272 14.83 -4.68 -7.76
CA HIS A 272 15.42 -6.00 -7.97
C HIS A 272 16.57 -5.85 -8.95
N LEU A 273 17.75 -5.50 -8.42
CA LEU A 273 18.97 -5.45 -9.22
C LEU A 273 19.38 -6.89 -9.52
N SER A 274 19.19 -7.31 -10.77
CA SER A 274 19.86 -8.49 -11.29
C SER A 274 21.37 -8.23 -11.40
N ALA A 275 22.19 -9.27 -11.41
CA ALA A 275 23.64 -9.11 -11.62
C ALA A 275 23.94 -8.36 -12.93
N ALA A 276 23.13 -8.57 -13.96
CA ALA A 276 23.23 -7.85 -15.24
C ALA A 276 22.91 -6.36 -15.10
N ALA A 277 21.87 -6.00 -14.34
CA ALA A 277 21.52 -4.61 -14.07
C ALA A 277 22.61 -3.89 -13.27
N LEU A 278 23.20 -4.57 -12.27
CA LEU A 278 24.33 -4.03 -11.50
C LEU A 278 25.55 -3.78 -12.39
N ALA A 279 25.86 -4.69 -13.31
CA ALA A 279 26.97 -4.54 -14.24
C ALA A 279 26.73 -3.38 -15.22
N ALA A 280 25.50 -3.23 -15.73
CA ALA A 280 25.12 -2.14 -16.61
C ALA A 280 25.23 -0.77 -15.91
N GLU A 281 24.70 -0.63 -14.71
CA GLU A 281 24.81 0.59 -13.89
C GLU A 281 26.26 0.94 -13.58
N TYR A 282 27.07 -0.04 -13.19
CA TYR A 282 28.51 0.17 -12.95
C TYR A 282 29.21 0.68 -14.21
N SER A 283 28.96 0.02 -15.36
CA SER A 283 29.60 0.40 -16.65
C SER A 283 29.17 1.82 -17.07
N ALA A 284 27.91 2.17 -16.92
CA ALA A 284 27.40 3.51 -17.20
C ALA A 284 28.01 4.58 -16.27
N ALA A 285 28.18 4.26 -14.99
CA ALA A 285 28.84 5.15 -14.03
C ALA A 285 30.32 5.37 -14.37
N ARG A 286 31.04 4.29 -14.73
CA ARG A 286 32.45 4.37 -15.15
C ARG A 286 32.61 5.21 -16.39
N ALA A 287 31.78 5.00 -17.42
CA ALA A 287 31.84 5.78 -18.65
C ALA A 287 31.63 7.29 -18.40
N ARG A 288 30.76 7.65 -17.46
CA ARG A 288 30.56 9.07 -17.05
C ARG A 288 31.77 9.66 -16.36
N ILE A 289 32.44 8.90 -15.49
CA ILE A 289 33.69 9.33 -14.82
C ILE A 289 34.80 9.52 -15.87
N ASP A 290 34.97 8.56 -16.76
CA ASP A 290 36.03 8.59 -17.80
C ASP A 290 35.79 9.70 -18.82
N ALA A 291 34.52 10.13 -19.05
CA ALA A 291 34.18 11.28 -19.90
C ALA A 291 34.39 12.66 -19.23
N THR A 292 34.61 12.70 -17.91
CA THR A 292 34.76 13.95 -17.13
C THR A 292 36.24 14.19 -16.78
N CYS A 293 37.14 13.22 -17.00
CA CYS A 293 38.58 13.35 -16.91
C CYS A 293 39.20 13.66 -18.28
#